data_2cae64cf8ea8d0b56fa8039ca35d3b02
#
_entry.id   2cae64cf8ea8d0b56fa8039ca35d3b02
#
_cell.length_a   1.000
_cell.length_b   1.000
_cell.length_c   1.000
_cell.angle_alpha   90.00
_cell.angle_beta   90.00
_cell.angle_gamma   90.00
#
_symmetry.space_group_name_H-M   'P 1'
#
loop_
_entity.id
_entity.type
_entity.pdbx_description
1 polymer ?
#
loop_
_entity_poly.entity_id
_entity_poly.type
_entity_poly.pdbx_seq_one_letter_code
_entity_poly.pdbx_strand_id
1 'polypeptide(L)'
;MVAKLSSDQLLSFLVILSILLIASRLLGEIFKKFKLPAVMGELFAGIILGPSLMGAYFPGTFNAIFVDPKQSYSAFDGLAQVGIIFLLFVAGMEVNLNTLKRRGKAAAKISFASSFFPFVTGFIATWFFYDQLFSTPTDNKLIPAMFIGTALCITALSVSAKILIDLDLIKTRFGNMILTAAMVNDFLGWMLFSIVLNLINTQHKGFGVIETVFIVLFFAAFLMTGGRWLIDQTFLAAKKYFPSAGTNITVAIIFCILCSLFTEWAGIHAVFGAFLAGVAVGASKNFTDKSRDVLHQFITNIFAPLFFASIGLRVNFITNFDWKICLFILSIASIGKILGGTLGARLSGFKINKALAVGFGMNARGSMEIVLGLLALQAKIIDEKVFVGLVVMTIVTVMVAGPMITFFLRRHDAVIGYEAQLKHQNRIPATG
;
A
#
# COMPACT_ATOMS: atom_id res chain seq x y z
N MET A 1 -7.21 38.54 -7.63
CA MET A 1 -5.97 38.18 -8.37
C MET A 1 -5.55 36.79 -7.96
N VAL A 2 -5.29 35.90 -8.94
CA VAL A 2 -4.73 34.59 -8.65
C VAL A 2 -3.27 34.79 -8.21
N ALA A 3 -2.90 34.36 -7.02
CA ALA A 3 -1.54 34.46 -6.51
C ALA A 3 -0.61 33.62 -7.38
N LYS A 4 0.32 34.27 -8.08
CA LYS A 4 1.35 33.64 -8.89
C LYS A 4 2.61 33.46 -8.03
N LEU A 5 3.30 32.34 -8.16
CA LEU A 5 4.62 32.18 -7.54
C LEU A 5 5.58 33.26 -8.06
N SER A 6 6.32 33.88 -7.14
CA SER A 6 7.41 34.78 -7.54
C SER A 6 8.55 34.00 -8.20
N SER A 7 9.45 34.69 -8.89
CA SER A 7 10.59 34.01 -9.53
C SER A 7 11.45 33.23 -8.53
N ASP A 8 11.67 33.80 -7.33
CA ASP A 8 12.45 33.14 -6.27
C ASP A 8 11.73 31.91 -5.70
N GLN A 9 10.41 31.98 -5.56
CA GLN A 9 9.58 30.84 -5.13
C GLN A 9 9.57 29.72 -6.17
N LEU A 10 9.52 30.07 -7.46
CA LEU A 10 9.60 29.08 -8.53
C LEU A 10 10.98 28.42 -8.55
N LEU A 11 12.06 29.21 -8.40
CA LEU A 11 13.42 28.68 -8.33
C LEU A 11 13.57 27.71 -7.16
N SER A 12 13.15 28.09 -5.96
CA SER A 12 13.19 27.22 -4.77
C SER A 12 12.37 25.94 -4.97
N PHE A 13 11.18 26.02 -5.56
CA PHE A 13 10.36 24.86 -5.89
C PHE A 13 11.08 23.90 -6.84
N LEU A 14 11.71 24.43 -7.91
CA LEU A 14 12.45 23.60 -8.86
C LEU A 14 13.71 22.98 -8.24
N VAL A 15 14.38 23.67 -7.33
CA VAL A 15 15.53 23.13 -6.57
C VAL A 15 15.07 21.97 -5.67
N ILE A 16 14.00 22.15 -4.89
CA ILE A 16 13.42 21.08 -4.04
C ILE A 16 13.09 19.85 -4.91
N LEU A 17 12.37 20.06 -6.00
CA LEU A 17 11.95 18.99 -6.91
C LEU A 17 13.15 18.24 -7.49
N SER A 18 14.17 18.96 -7.95
CA SER A 18 15.36 18.37 -8.55
C SER A 18 16.16 17.55 -7.54
N ILE A 19 16.42 18.10 -6.35
CA ILE A 19 17.18 17.42 -5.29
C ILE A 19 16.46 16.13 -4.87
N LEU A 20 15.14 16.21 -4.65
CA LEU A 20 14.37 15.05 -4.23
C LEU A 20 14.30 13.97 -5.31
N LEU A 21 14.09 14.32 -6.57
CA LEU A 21 14.09 13.34 -7.66
C LEU A 21 15.44 12.65 -7.82
N ILE A 22 16.54 13.42 -7.79
CA ILE A 22 17.90 12.87 -7.91
C ILE A 22 18.18 11.92 -6.74
N ALA A 23 17.97 12.36 -5.50
CA ALA A 23 18.24 11.56 -4.31
C ALA A 23 17.38 10.30 -4.27
N SER A 24 16.07 10.42 -4.53
CA SER A 24 15.12 9.30 -4.55
C SER A 24 15.50 8.29 -5.63
N ARG A 25 15.86 8.76 -6.82
CA ARG A 25 16.26 7.87 -7.92
C ARG A 25 17.55 7.12 -7.60
N LEU A 26 18.57 7.81 -7.10
CA LEU A 26 19.85 7.21 -6.75
C LEU A 26 19.68 6.16 -5.65
N LEU A 27 19.00 6.50 -4.56
CA LEU A 27 18.78 5.57 -3.45
C LEU A 27 17.83 4.45 -3.84
N GLY A 28 16.79 4.72 -4.63
CA GLY A 28 15.90 3.68 -5.17
C GLY A 28 16.65 2.63 -5.98
N GLU A 29 17.58 3.03 -6.86
CA GLU A 29 18.42 2.10 -7.62
C GLU A 29 19.43 1.34 -6.73
N ILE A 30 19.99 2.00 -5.71
CA ILE A 30 20.85 1.34 -4.72
C ILE A 30 20.07 0.24 -3.98
N PHE A 31 18.86 0.52 -3.49
CA PHE A 31 18.03 -0.46 -2.80
C PHE A 31 17.63 -1.63 -3.70
N LYS A 32 17.35 -1.37 -4.99
CA LYS A 32 17.10 -2.44 -5.98
C LYS A 32 18.30 -3.40 -6.13
N LYS A 33 19.55 -2.90 -6.07
CA LYS A 33 20.75 -3.77 -6.09
C LYS A 33 20.78 -4.72 -4.89
N PHE A 34 20.24 -4.31 -3.76
CA PHE A 34 20.08 -5.17 -2.57
C PHE A 34 18.79 -6.01 -2.59
N LYS A 35 18.09 -6.08 -3.74
CA LYS A 35 16.81 -6.78 -3.91
C LYS A 35 15.68 -6.25 -3.01
N LEU A 36 15.77 -4.98 -2.61
CA LEU A 36 14.74 -4.28 -1.86
C LEU A 36 13.87 -3.42 -2.80
N PRO A 37 12.62 -3.14 -2.45
CA PRO A 37 11.78 -2.22 -3.21
C PRO A 37 12.38 -0.81 -3.30
N ALA A 38 12.30 -0.19 -4.49
CA ALA A 38 12.79 1.18 -4.71
C ALA A 38 12.17 2.20 -3.74
N VAL A 39 10.91 2.01 -3.41
CA VAL A 39 10.16 2.85 -2.45
C VAL A 39 10.88 3.03 -1.12
N MET A 40 11.59 2.01 -0.63
CA MET A 40 12.40 2.15 0.58
C MET A 40 13.53 3.15 0.37
N GLY A 41 14.25 3.08 -0.76
CA GLY A 41 15.30 4.04 -1.09
C GLY A 41 14.76 5.46 -1.27
N GLU A 42 13.58 5.60 -1.86
CA GLU A 42 12.88 6.88 -2.02
C GLU A 42 12.52 7.51 -0.67
N LEU A 43 11.99 6.71 0.26
CA LEU A 43 11.72 7.13 1.64
C LEU A 43 13.02 7.51 2.37
N PHE A 44 14.08 6.71 2.23
CA PHE A 44 15.39 7.01 2.82
C PHE A 44 15.98 8.29 2.26
N ALA A 45 15.75 8.63 0.99
CA ALA A 45 16.13 9.94 0.43
C ALA A 45 15.51 11.08 1.23
N GLY A 46 14.21 10.98 1.53
CA GLY A 46 13.52 11.95 2.37
C GLY A 46 14.04 12.00 3.81
N ILE A 47 14.40 10.86 4.41
CA ILE A 47 14.98 10.78 5.77
C ILE A 47 16.35 11.46 5.81
N ILE A 48 17.19 11.24 4.80
CA ILE A 48 18.52 11.82 4.70
C ILE A 48 18.44 13.35 4.49
N LEU A 49 17.59 13.78 3.59
CA LEU A 49 17.41 15.21 3.26
C LEU A 49 16.49 15.94 4.25
N GLY A 50 15.80 15.21 5.11
CA GLY A 50 14.82 15.71 6.06
C GLY A 50 15.42 16.11 7.42
N PRO A 51 14.52 16.36 8.40
CA PRO A 51 14.91 16.76 9.75
C PRO A 51 15.73 15.70 10.49
N SER A 52 15.70 14.46 10.04
CA SER A 52 16.41 13.34 10.68
C SER A 52 17.93 13.45 10.55
N LEU A 53 18.46 13.75 9.38
CA LEU A 53 19.91 13.84 9.13
C LEU A 53 20.32 15.26 8.69
N MET A 54 19.84 15.76 7.55
CA MET A 54 20.25 17.06 7.06
C MET A 54 19.85 18.17 8.03
N GLY A 55 18.63 18.13 8.60
CA GLY A 55 18.15 19.09 9.59
C GLY A 55 18.93 19.04 10.90
N ALA A 56 19.41 17.85 11.30
CA ALA A 56 20.19 17.66 12.53
C ALA A 56 21.64 18.15 12.38
N TYR A 57 22.32 17.82 11.27
CA TYR A 57 23.74 18.12 11.06
C TYR A 57 24.01 19.41 10.29
N PHE A 58 23.09 19.83 9.43
CA PHE A 58 23.21 21.02 8.57
C PHE A 58 21.93 21.87 8.62
N PRO A 59 21.53 22.38 9.82
CA PRO A 59 20.23 23.06 9.98
C PRO A 59 20.09 24.31 9.10
N GLY A 60 21.18 25.07 8.88
CA GLY A 60 21.15 26.25 8.01
C GLY A 60 20.81 25.91 6.56
N THR A 61 21.42 24.87 6.01
CA THR A 61 21.15 24.40 4.64
C THR A 61 19.75 23.79 4.52
N PHE A 62 19.34 23.01 5.51
CA PHE A 62 17.99 22.43 5.56
C PHE A 62 16.91 23.52 5.57
N ASN A 63 17.06 24.53 6.43
CA ASN A 63 16.12 25.64 6.52
C ASN A 63 16.06 26.43 5.22
N ALA A 64 17.20 26.76 4.63
CA ALA A 64 17.27 27.52 3.38
C ALA A 64 16.59 26.81 2.19
N ILE A 65 16.63 25.46 2.15
CA ILE A 65 16.05 24.69 1.04
C ILE A 65 14.59 24.33 1.30
N PHE A 66 14.24 23.88 2.51
CA PHE A 66 12.94 23.25 2.78
C PHE A 66 12.01 24.04 3.70
N VAL A 67 12.52 24.98 4.51
CA VAL A 67 11.72 25.68 5.54
C VAL A 67 11.46 27.14 5.17
N ASP A 68 12.50 27.90 4.80
CA ASP A 68 12.40 29.33 4.54
C ASP A 68 11.48 29.68 3.35
N PRO A 69 11.48 28.92 2.23
CA PRO A 69 10.56 29.17 1.14
C PRO A 69 9.20 28.53 1.37
N LYS A 70 8.46 28.95 2.42
CA LYS A 70 7.17 28.36 2.83
C LYS A 70 6.17 28.11 1.69
N GLN A 71 6.02 29.06 0.77
CA GLN A 71 5.08 28.89 -0.35
C GLN A 71 5.56 27.87 -1.38
N SER A 72 6.87 27.75 -1.58
CA SER A 72 7.46 26.75 -2.47
C SER A 72 7.28 25.34 -1.93
N TYR A 73 7.41 25.17 -0.61
CA TYR A 73 7.14 23.90 0.04
C TYR A 73 5.64 23.52 -0.04
N SER A 74 4.73 24.49 0.11
CA SER A 74 3.28 24.25 -0.04
C SER A 74 2.93 23.82 -1.47
N ALA A 75 3.58 24.38 -2.49
CA ALA A 75 3.40 23.95 -3.88
C ALA A 75 3.91 22.52 -4.10
N PHE A 76 5.08 22.19 -3.51
CA PHE A 76 5.61 20.83 -3.52
C PHE A 76 4.69 19.84 -2.80
N ASP A 77 4.14 20.24 -1.66
CA ASP A 77 3.19 19.43 -0.89
C ASP A 77 1.92 19.13 -1.69
N GLY A 78 1.37 20.13 -2.38
CA GLY A 78 0.24 19.93 -3.30
C GLY A 78 0.57 18.93 -4.42
N LEU A 79 1.78 19.01 -5.00
CA LEU A 79 2.24 18.06 -6.01
C LEU A 79 2.37 16.63 -5.44
N ALA A 80 2.88 16.49 -4.21
CA ALA A 80 2.99 15.21 -3.54
C ALA A 80 1.61 14.60 -3.23
N GLN A 81 0.62 15.43 -2.87
CA GLN A 81 -0.77 14.98 -2.66
C GLN A 81 -1.44 14.52 -3.96
N VAL A 82 -1.20 15.20 -5.07
CA VAL A 82 -1.62 14.70 -6.40
C VAL A 82 -0.90 13.41 -6.73
N GLY A 83 0.36 13.31 -6.35
CA GLY A 83 1.18 12.11 -6.52
C GLY A 83 0.58 10.87 -5.85
N ILE A 84 0.10 11.01 -4.61
CA ILE A 84 -0.54 9.87 -3.91
C ILE A 84 -1.86 9.45 -4.58
N ILE A 85 -2.67 10.40 -5.05
CA ILE A 85 -3.90 10.12 -5.79
C ILE A 85 -3.58 9.28 -7.03
N PHE A 86 -2.61 9.69 -7.83
CA PHE A 86 -2.19 8.95 -9.02
C PHE A 86 -1.53 7.60 -8.69
N LEU A 87 -0.74 7.53 -7.61
CA LEU A 87 -0.14 6.29 -7.16
C LEU A 87 -1.22 5.25 -6.81
N LEU A 88 -2.26 5.67 -6.11
CA LEU A 88 -3.39 4.80 -5.76
C LEU A 88 -4.24 4.43 -6.97
N PHE A 89 -4.37 5.33 -7.92
CA PHE A 89 -5.02 5.03 -9.20
C PHE A 89 -4.27 3.91 -9.96
N VAL A 90 -2.94 3.99 -10.03
CA VAL A 90 -2.10 2.92 -10.63
C VAL A 90 -2.24 1.62 -9.87
N ALA A 91 -2.18 1.66 -8.54
CA ALA A 91 -2.39 0.47 -7.71
C ALA A 91 -3.77 -0.18 -7.95
N GLY A 92 -4.81 0.64 -8.11
CA GLY A 92 -6.15 0.16 -8.50
C GLY A 92 -6.15 -0.53 -9.87
N MET A 93 -5.41 -0.02 -10.86
CA MET A 93 -5.32 -0.62 -12.19
C MET A 93 -4.66 -2.02 -12.21
N GLU A 94 -3.85 -2.34 -11.21
CA GLU A 94 -3.23 -3.66 -11.07
C GLU A 94 -4.22 -4.74 -10.59
N VAL A 95 -5.37 -4.35 -10.07
CA VAL A 95 -6.40 -5.27 -9.56
C VAL A 95 -7.07 -6.04 -10.70
N ASN A 96 -6.86 -7.35 -10.76
CA ASN A 96 -7.43 -8.21 -11.80
C ASN A 96 -8.69 -8.95 -11.31
N LEU A 97 -9.86 -8.37 -11.58
CA LEU A 97 -11.17 -8.92 -11.19
C LEU A 97 -11.48 -10.30 -11.78
N ASN A 98 -10.92 -10.64 -12.96
CA ASN A 98 -11.16 -11.93 -13.60
C ASN A 98 -10.46 -13.07 -12.84
N THR A 99 -9.26 -12.81 -12.33
CA THR A 99 -8.52 -13.76 -11.50
C THR A 99 -9.25 -14.03 -10.19
N LEU A 100 -9.86 -13.01 -9.61
CA LEU A 100 -10.69 -13.11 -8.40
C LEU A 100 -11.89 -14.06 -8.63
N LYS A 101 -12.61 -13.95 -9.76
CA LYS A 101 -13.75 -14.83 -10.09
C LYS A 101 -13.34 -16.29 -10.26
N ARG A 102 -12.19 -16.59 -10.86
CA ARG A 102 -11.76 -17.96 -11.19
C ARG A 102 -11.24 -18.77 -9.99
N ARG A 103 -10.70 -18.12 -8.94
CA ARG A 103 -10.04 -18.78 -7.80
C ARG A 103 -10.68 -18.41 -6.45
N GLY A 104 -11.91 -17.87 -6.47
CA GLY A 104 -12.56 -17.17 -5.38
C GLY A 104 -12.54 -17.83 -4.00
N LYS A 105 -12.87 -19.14 -3.89
CA LYS A 105 -13.07 -19.76 -2.56
C LYS A 105 -11.77 -19.86 -1.73
N ALA A 106 -10.67 -20.31 -2.33
CA ALA A 106 -9.42 -20.48 -1.58
C ALA A 106 -8.72 -19.13 -1.32
N ALA A 107 -8.68 -18.24 -2.33
CA ALA A 107 -8.15 -16.89 -2.15
C ALA A 107 -8.99 -16.10 -1.13
N ALA A 108 -10.32 -16.23 -1.15
CA ALA A 108 -11.19 -15.58 -0.18
C ALA A 108 -10.94 -16.06 1.26
N LYS A 109 -10.75 -17.38 1.48
CA LYS A 109 -10.39 -17.90 2.81
C LYS A 109 -9.06 -17.35 3.30
N ILE A 110 -8.05 -17.32 2.43
CA ILE A 110 -6.72 -16.77 2.78
C ILE A 110 -6.83 -15.29 3.06
N SER A 111 -7.49 -14.53 2.17
CA SER A 111 -7.68 -13.09 2.33
C SER A 111 -8.44 -12.77 3.61
N PHE A 112 -9.58 -13.39 3.83
CA PHE A 112 -10.38 -13.15 5.04
C PHE A 112 -9.58 -13.45 6.32
N ALA A 113 -8.96 -14.62 6.42
CA ALA A 113 -8.18 -14.97 7.60
C ALA A 113 -6.97 -14.06 7.80
N SER A 114 -6.24 -13.74 6.70
CA SER A 114 -5.07 -12.85 6.75
C SER A 114 -5.41 -11.36 6.93
N SER A 115 -6.68 -10.96 6.84
CA SER A 115 -7.17 -9.64 7.24
C SER A 115 -7.75 -9.65 8.64
N PHE A 116 -8.58 -10.63 8.96
CA PHE A 116 -9.30 -10.72 10.22
C PHE A 116 -8.35 -10.87 11.43
N PHE A 117 -7.41 -11.81 11.36
CA PHE A 117 -6.51 -12.05 12.50
C PHE A 117 -5.63 -10.83 12.84
N PRO A 118 -4.89 -10.20 11.87
CA PRO A 118 -4.10 -9.01 12.20
C PRO A 118 -4.96 -7.81 12.58
N PHE A 119 -6.17 -7.68 12.04
CA PHE A 119 -7.11 -6.65 12.48
C PHE A 119 -7.45 -6.83 13.96
N VAL A 120 -7.88 -8.02 14.35
CA VAL A 120 -8.25 -8.33 15.74
C VAL A 120 -7.06 -8.20 16.68
N THR A 121 -5.89 -8.75 16.31
CA THR A 121 -4.70 -8.64 17.16
C THR A 121 -4.22 -7.20 17.30
N GLY A 122 -4.23 -6.41 16.21
CA GLY A 122 -3.89 -4.99 16.23
C GLY A 122 -4.88 -4.16 17.06
N PHE A 123 -6.17 -4.42 16.88
CA PHE A 123 -7.24 -3.77 17.63
C PHE A 123 -7.11 -4.03 19.14
N ILE A 124 -7.06 -5.31 19.52
CA ILE A 124 -6.96 -5.72 20.93
C ILE A 124 -5.66 -5.19 21.55
N ALA A 125 -4.53 -5.34 20.87
CA ALA A 125 -3.26 -4.85 21.36
C ALA A 125 -3.28 -3.34 21.59
N THR A 126 -3.79 -2.57 20.65
CA THR A 126 -3.90 -1.12 20.79
C THR A 126 -4.88 -0.72 21.91
N TRP A 127 -5.99 -1.43 22.04
CA TRP A 127 -6.98 -1.15 23.10
C TRP A 127 -6.41 -1.31 24.50
N PHE A 128 -5.68 -2.39 24.75
CA PHE A 128 -5.11 -2.69 26.06
C PHE A 128 -3.79 -1.97 26.35
N PHE A 129 -2.96 -1.72 25.33
CA PHE A 129 -1.64 -1.11 25.44
C PHE A 129 -1.58 0.32 24.91
N TYR A 130 -2.73 1.01 24.86
CA TYR A 130 -2.81 2.36 24.29
C TYR A 130 -1.79 3.32 24.91
N ASP A 131 -1.77 3.39 26.25
CA ASP A 131 -0.93 4.34 26.99
C ASP A 131 0.59 4.07 26.85
N GLN A 132 0.96 2.88 26.34
CA GLN A 132 2.34 2.51 26.04
C GLN A 132 2.72 2.81 24.58
N LEU A 133 1.73 2.82 23.69
CA LEU A 133 1.93 3.04 22.26
C LEU A 133 1.85 4.52 21.89
N PHE A 134 0.96 5.26 22.55
CA PHE A 134 0.64 6.64 22.22
C PHE A 134 1.08 7.60 23.30
N SER A 135 1.71 8.70 22.89
CA SER A 135 2.17 9.76 23.82
C SER A 135 1.05 10.71 24.22
N THR A 136 -0.04 10.75 23.46
CA THR A 136 -1.18 11.63 23.72
C THR A 136 -2.33 10.86 24.36
N PRO A 137 -2.77 11.22 25.58
CA PRO A 137 -3.93 10.60 26.19
C PRO A 137 -5.20 10.92 25.35
N THR A 138 -6.07 9.94 25.21
CA THR A 138 -7.38 10.12 24.57
C THR A 138 -8.45 9.35 25.31
N ASP A 139 -9.63 9.95 25.42
CA ASP A 139 -10.81 9.28 25.95
C ASP A 139 -11.41 8.28 24.94
N ASN A 140 -11.09 8.44 23.65
CA ASN A 140 -11.59 7.57 22.58
C ASN A 140 -10.49 6.69 21.99
N LYS A 141 -10.20 5.56 22.66
CA LYS A 141 -9.24 4.54 22.18
C LYS A 141 -9.75 3.76 20.95
N LEU A 142 -11.03 3.87 20.60
CA LEU A 142 -11.64 3.10 19.53
C LEU A 142 -11.02 3.40 18.16
N ILE A 143 -10.87 4.68 17.83
CA ILE A 143 -10.39 5.10 16.51
C ILE A 143 -8.94 4.68 16.27
N PRO A 144 -7.97 4.95 17.16
CA PRO A 144 -6.60 4.44 17.02
C PRO A 144 -6.53 2.90 16.96
N ALA A 145 -7.35 2.20 17.77
CA ALA A 145 -7.38 0.73 17.75
C ALA A 145 -7.93 0.20 16.41
N MET A 146 -8.99 0.78 15.88
CA MET A 146 -9.51 0.44 14.54
C MET A 146 -8.48 0.76 13.45
N PHE A 147 -7.78 1.89 13.56
CA PHE A 147 -6.75 2.26 12.60
C PHE A 147 -5.59 1.25 12.59
N ILE A 148 -5.00 0.96 13.75
CA ILE A 148 -3.89 -0.01 13.84
C ILE A 148 -4.36 -1.39 13.34
N GLY A 149 -5.54 -1.87 13.75
CA GLY A 149 -6.12 -3.10 13.20
C GLY A 149 -6.21 -3.08 11.68
N THR A 150 -6.68 -1.99 11.09
CA THR A 150 -6.78 -1.79 9.63
C THR A 150 -5.41 -1.75 8.97
N ALA A 151 -4.47 -0.99 9.50
CA ALA A 151 -3.10 -0.90 8.98
C ALA A 151 -2.42 -2.27 8.97
N LEU A 152 -2.60 -3.05 10.05
CA LEU A 152 -2.00 -4.37 10.16
C LEU A 152 -2.66 -5.43 9.27
N CYS A 153 -3.87 -5.21 8.72
CA CYS A 153 -4.54 -6.19 7.88
C CYS A 153 -4.14 -6.12 6.39
N ILE A 154 -3.49 -5.06 5.94
CA ILE A 154 -3.13 -4.86 4.53
C ILE A 154 -1.92 -5.71 4.14
N THR A 155 -1.87 -6.14 2.86
CA THR A 155 -0.73 -6.84 2.24
C THR A 155 -0.39 -6.13 0.95
N ALA A 156 0.85 -5.66 0.78
CA ALA A 156 1.23 -4.94 -0.43
C ALA A 156 1.31 -5.88 -1.65
N LEU A 157 0.37 -5.69 -2.61
CA LEU A 157 0.32 -6.47 -3.84
C LEU A 157 1.60 -6.36 -4.66
N SER A 158 2.09 -5.14 -4.88
CA SER A 158 3.29 -4.87 -5.69
C SER A 158 4.56 -5.50 -5.09
N VAL A 159 4.73 -5.44 -3.77
CA VAL A 159 5.86 -6.07 -3.07
C VAL A 159 5.77 -7.58 -3.13
N SER A 160 4.59 -8.14 -2.86
CA SER A 160 4.34 -9.59 -2.97
C SER A 160 4.59 -10.09 -4.39
N ALA A 161 4.15 -9.34 -5.41
CA ALA A 161 4.41 -9.66 -6.82
C ALA A 161 5.91 -9.68 -7.11
N LYS A 162 6.64 -8.65 -6.67
CA LYS A 162 8.10 -8.59 -6.87
C LYS A 162 8.82 -9.77 -6.22
N ILE A 163 8.51 -10.08 -4.96
CA ILE A 163 9.10 -11.24 -4.27
C ILE A 163 8.82 -12.54 -5.03
N LEU A 164 7.60 -12.71 -5.53
CA LEU A 164 7.22 -13.90 -6.29
C LEU A 164 7.87 -13.97 -7.69
N ILE A 165 8.16 -12.83 -8.31
CA ILE A 165 8.95 -12.75 -9.54
C ILE A 165 10.40 -13.17 -9.26
N ASP A 166 11.02 -12.57 -8.26
CA ASP A 166 12.42 -12.83 -7.88
C ASP A 166 12.65 -14.30 -7.46
N LEU A 167 11.59 -15.00 -7.04
CA LEU A 167 11.60 -16.42 -6.68
C LEU A 167 11.11 -17.35 -7.83
N ASP A 168 10.81 -16.84 -9.02
CA ASP A 168 10.21 -17.56 -10.15
C ASP A 168 8.87 -18.26 -9.83
N LEU A 169 8.13 -17.74 -8.83
CA LEU A 169 6.88 -18.31 -8.33
C LEU A 169 5.63 -17.63 -8.91
N ILE A 170 5.75 -16.51 -9.59
CA ILE A 170 4.61 -15.68 -10.01
C ILE A 170 3.61 -16.42 -10.90
N LYS A 171 4.10 -17.28 -11.81
CA LYS A 171 3.26 -18.07 -12.73
C LYS A 171 2.70 -19.35 -12.09
N THR A 172 3.11 -19.69 -10.88
CA THR A 172 2.67 -20.90 -10.18
C THR A 172 1.28 -20.74 -9.58
N ARG A 173 0.63 -21.88 -9.26
CA ARG A 173 -0.64 -21.87 -8.51
C ARG A 173 -0.49 -21.21 -7.15
N PHE A 174 0.67 -21.38 -6.51
CA PHE A 174 1.02 -20.78 -5.23
C PHE A 174 1.13 -19.26 -5.33
N GLY A 175 1.94 -18.74 -6.25
CA GLY A 175 2.12 -17.29 -6.43
C GLY A 175 0.82 -16.58 -6.81
N ASN A 176 0.08 -17.15 -7.77
CA ASN A 176 -1.22 -16.59 -8.15
C ASN A 176 -2.22 -16.53 -6.99
N MET A 177 -2.15 -17.46 -6.03
CA MET A 177 -3.05 -17.46 -4.88
C MET A 177 -2.70 -16.35 -3.90
N ILE A 178 -1.41 -16.14 -3.61
CA ILE A 178 -0.94 -15.04 -2.77
C ILE A 178 -1.33 -13.69 -3.40
N LEU A 179 -1.08 -13.51 -4.70
CA LEU A 179 -1.45 -12.27 -5.40
C LEU A 179 -2.95 -11.99 -5.35
N THR A 180 -3.77 -13.00 -5.59
CA THR A 180 -5.23 -12.83 -5.54
C THR A 180 -5.70 -12.48 -4.11
N ALA A 181 -5.12 -13.11 -3.09
CA ALA A 181 -5.44 -12.81 -1.70
C ALA A 181 -4.96 -11.40 -1.31
N ALA A 182 -3.76 -10.99 -1.74
CA ALA A 182 -3.23 -9.64 -1.53
C ALA A 182 -4.13 -8.56 -2.16
N MET A 183 -4.59 -8.77 -3.40
CA MET A 183 -5.55 -7.86 -4.07
C MET A 183 -6.81 -7.63 -3.23
N VAL A 184 -7.39 -8.72 -2.69
CA VAL A 184 -8.60 -8.61 -1.86
C VAL A 184 -8.28 -7.88 -0.55
N ASN A 185 -7.11 -8.13 0.03
CA ASN A 185 -6.69 -7.46 1.26
C ASN A 185 -6.48 -5.95 1.05
N ASP A 186 -5.87 -5.56 -0.07
CA ASP A 186 -5.70 -4.13 -0.40
C ASP A 186 -7.06 -3.45 -0.52
N PHE A 187 -8.00 -4.05 -1.26
CA PHE A 187 -9.35 -3.52 -1.40
C PHE A 187 -10.06 -3.37 -0.04
N LEU A 188 -10.06 -4.43 0.78
CA LEU A 188 -10.66 -4.40 2.11
C LEU A 188 -9.99 -3.38 3.03
N GLY A 189 -8.66 -3.27 2.98
CA GLY A 189 -7.90 -2.32 3.77
C GLY A 189 -8.27 -0.88 3.46
N TRP A 190 -8.41 -0.53 2.19
CA TRP A 190 -8.83 0.82 1.79
C TRP A 190 -10.28 1.14 2.18
N MET A 191 -11.18 0.16 2.07
CA MET A 191 -12.55 0.33 2.56
C MET A 191 -12.59 0.58 4.07
N LEU A 192 -11.92 -0.25 4.86
CA LEU A 192 -11.86 -0.09 6.32
C LEU A 192 -11.21 1.25 6.72
N PHE A 193 -10.12 1.62 6.04
CA PHE A 193 -9.45 2.89 6.31
C PHE A 193 -10.34 4.11 6.01
N SER A 194 -11.08 4.08 4.92
CA SER A 194 -12.04 5.14 4.58
C SER A 194 -13.10 5.29 5.66
N ILE A 195 -13.56 4.17 6.24
CA ILE A 195 -14.51 4.19 7.36
C ILE A 195 -13.86 4.82 8.61
N VAL A 196 -12.61 4.42 8.93
CA VAL A 196 -11.87 4.96 10.09
C VAL A 196 -11.65 6.46 9.95
N LEU A 197 -11.25 6.95 8.77
CA LEU A 197 -11.07 8.39 8.52
C LEU A 197 -12.38 9.18 8.67
N ASN A 198 -13.49 8.61 8.20
CA ASN A 198 -14.78 9.28 8.33
C ASN A 198 -15.26 9.39 9.79
N LEU A 199 -14.92 8.39 10.63
CA LEU A 199 -15.23 8.44 12.07
C LEU A 199 -14.60 9.65 12.79
N ILE A 200 -13.52 10.22 12.22
CA ILE A 200 -12.82 11.38 12.79
C ILE A 200 -13.40 12.68 12.24
N ASN A 201 -13.73 12.68 10.95
CA ASN A 201 -14.20 13.87 10.22
C ASN A 201 -15.70 14.17 10.43
N THR A 202 -16.27 13.84 11.59
CA THR A 202 -17.66 14.14 11.94
C THR A 202 -18.04 15.62 11.83
N GLN A 203 -17.09 16.52 11.66
CA GLN A 203 -17.32 17.95 11.48
C GLN A 203 -17.66 18.37 10.03
N HIS A 204 -17.48 17.51 9.01
CA HIS A 204 -17.52 17.97 7.62
C HIS A 204 -18.78 17.64 6.80
N LYS A 205 -19.72 16.86 7.24
CA LYS A 205 -21.09 16.72 6.68
C LYS A 205 -21.77 15.53 7.35
N GLY A 206 -22.50 15.73 8.40
CA GLY A 206 -23.66 15.03 8.95
C GLY A 206 -23.98 13.56 8.60
N PHE A 207 -23.10 12.84 7.96
CA PHE A 207 -23.30 11.41 7.65
C PHE A 207 -22.84 10.56 8.85
N GLY A 208 -23.74 9.74 9.35
CA GLY A 208 -23.42 8.75 10.38
C GLY A 208 -22.50 7.63 9.83
N VAL A 209 -21.92 6.83 10.73
CA VAL A 209 -21.05 5.70 10.36
C VAL A 209 -21.73 4.74 9.37
N ILE A 210 -23.01 4.45 9.61
CA ILE A 210 -23.82 3.54 8.77
C ILE A 210 -23.99 4.12 7.39
N GLU A 211 -24.30 5.41 7.25
CA GLU A 211 -24.44 6.10 5.96
C GLU A 211 -23.15 6.09 5.18
N THR A 212 -22.01 6.33 5.84
CA THR A 212 -20.68 6.26 5.22
C THR A 212 -20.37 4.86 4.69
N VAL A 213 -20.64 3.82 5.47
CA VAL A 213 -20.48 2.43 5.03
C VAL A 213 -21.33 2.15 3.78
N PHE A 214 -22.59 2.62 3.77
CA PHE A 214 -23.46 2.48 2.61
C PHE A 214 -22.93 3.25 1.40
N ILE A 215 -22.47 4.50 1.56
CA ILE A 215 -21.89 5.31 0.48
C ILE A 215 -20.64 4.63 -0.09
N VAL A 216 -19.72 4.15 0.75
CA VAL A 216 -18.50 3.44 0.35
C VAL A 216 -18.84 2.18 -0.46
N LEU A 217 -19.74 1.34 0.06
CA LEU A 217 -20.16 0.10 -0.60
C LEU A 217 -20.92 0.38 -1.90
N PHE A 218 -21.84 1.35 -1.88
CA PHE A 218 -22.61 1.73 -3.06
C PHE A 218 -21.69 2.30 -4.17
N PHE A 219 -20.77 3.20 -3.79
CA PHE A 219 -19.85 3.79 -4.75
C PHE A 219 -18.89 2.75 -5.33
N ALA A 220 -18.38 1.83 -4.51
CA ALA A 220 -17.57 0.72 -5.00
C ALA A 220 -18.36 -0.19 -5.96
N ALA A 221 -19.59 -0.57 -5.61
CA ALA A 221 -20.48 -1.37 -6.47
C ALA A 221 -20.83 -0.63 -7.76
N PHE A 222 -21.13 0.67 -7.67
CA PHE A 222 -21.42 1.52 -8.83
C PHE A 222 -20.21 1.59 -9.77
N LEU A 223 -19.02 1.87 -9.27
CA LEU A 223 -17.81 1.93 -10.11
C LEU A 223 -17.45 0.58 -10.75
N MET A 224 -17.73 -0.52 -10.07
CA MET A 224 -17.49 -1.88 -10.61
C MET A 224 -18.48 -2.28 -11.72
N THR A 225 -19.62 -1.63 -11.79
CA THR A 225 -20.70 -1.93 -12.77
C THR A 225 -20.92 -0.75 -13.73
N GLY A 226 -21.65 0.28 -13.28
CA GLY A 226 -22.00 1.46 -14.07
C GLY A 226 -20.80 2.33 -14.44
N GLY A 227 -19.88 2.56 -13.49
CA GLY A 227 -18.66 3.32 -13.73
C GLY A 227 -17.75 2.66 -14.77
N ARG A 228 -17.62 1.33 -14.71
CA ARG A 228 -16.89 0.56 -15.71
C ARG A 228 -17.54 0.68 -17.09
N TRP A 229 -18.86 0.57 -17.18
CA TRP A 229 -19.58 0.76 -18.42
C TRP A 229 -19.39 2.18 -18.97
N LEU A 230 -19.50 3.19 -18.11
CA LEU A 230 -19.32 4.60 -18.48
C LEU A 230 -17.92 4.85 -19.05
N ILE A 231 -16.87 4.38 -18.36
CA ILE A 231 -15.50 4.56 -18.83
C ILE A 231 -15.21 3.78 -20.11
N ASP A 232 -15.78 2.58 -20.29
CA ASP A 232 -15.68 1.82 -21.54
C ASP A 232 -16.30 2.58 -22.70
N GLN A 233 -17.50 3.19 -22.53
CA GLN A 233 -18.14 4.01 -23.57
C GLN A 233 -17.33 5.27 -23.86
N THR A 234 -16.76 5.90 -22.83
CA THR A 234 -15.92 7.09 -23.00
C THR A 234 -14.66 6.77 -23.80
N PHE A 235 -13.99 5.63 -23.53
CA PHE A 235 -12.84 5.19 -24.33
C PHE A 235 -13.21 4.86 -25.77
N LEU A 236 -14.37 4.26 -26.01
CA LEU A 236 -14.85 3.99 -27.38
C LEU A 236 -15.14 5.29 -28.13
N ALA A 237 -15.79 6.24 -27.50
CA ALA A 237 -16.03 7.57 -28.06
C ALA A 237 -14.71 8.31 -28.33
N ALA A 238 -13.79 8.29 -27.36
CA ALA A 238 -12.47 8.90 -27.49
C ALA A 238 -11.69 8.31 -28.68
N LYS A 239 -11.70 6.99 -28.83
CA LYS A 239 -11.07 6.31 -29.97
C LYS A 239 -11.69 6.69 -31.31
N LYS A 240 -13.01 6.91 -31.34
CA LYS A 240 -13.74 7.28 -32.56
C LYS A 240 -13.47 8.74 -32.98
N TYR A 241 -13.47 9.67 -32.02
CA TYR A 241 -13.39 11.10 -32.32
C TYR A 241 -11.97 11.67 -32.18
N PHE A 242 -11.13 11.08 -31.33
CA PHE A 242 -9.77 11.54 -31.03
C PHE A 242 -8.80 10.36 -30.96
N PRO A 243 -8.42 9.76 -32.11
CA PRO A 243 -7.67 8.50 -32.17
C PRO A 243 -6.18 8.67 -31.83
N SER A 244 -5.86 9.19 -30.62
CA SER A 244 -4.49 9.28 -30.14
C SER A 244 -4.29 8.49 -28.83
N ALA A 245 -3.09 7.95 -28.63
CA ALA A 245 -2.75 7.25 -27.38
C ALA A 245 -2.82 8.19 -26.16
N GLY A 246 -2.54 9.48 -26.35
CA GLY A 246 -2.64 10.50 -25.30
C GLY A 246 -4.07 10.71 -24.83
N THR A 247 -5.07 10.62 -25.71
CA THR A 247 -6.47 10.81 -25.34
C THR A 247 -6.93 9.79 -24.30
N ASN A 248 -6.54 8.51 -24.43
CA ASN A 248 -6.88 7.48 -23.44
C ASN A 248 -6.29 7.78 -22.08
N ILE A 249 -5.05 8.27 -22.02
CA ILE A 249 -4.38 8.65 -20.77
C ILE A 249 -5.11 9.83 -20.13
N THR A 250 -5.44 10.87 -20.92
CA THR A 250 -6.17 12.06 -20.43
C THR A 250 -7.54 11.67 -19.88
N VAL A 251 -8.31 10.85 -20.60
CA VAL A 251 -9.62 10.35 -20.13
C VAL A 251 -9.48 9.58 -18.82
N ALA A 252 -8.48 8.71 -18.70
CA ALA A 252 -8.24 7.94 -17.48
C ALA A 252 -7.91 8.84 -16.29
N ILE A 253 -7.07 9.88 -16.50
CA ILE A 253 -6.72 10.86 -15.47
C ILE A 253 -7.92 11.70 -15.06
N ILE A 254 -8.71 12.20 -16.02
CA ILE A 254 -9.94 12.95 -15.73
C ILE A 254 -10.90 12.09 -14.90
N PHE A 255 -11.09 10.84 -15.28
CA PHE A 255 -11.96 9.92 -14.53
C PHE A 255 -11.44 9.68 -13.11
N CYS A 256 -10.13 9.51 -12.93
CA CYS A 256 -9.49 9.43 -11.62
C CYS A 256 -9.80 10.68 -10.76
N ILE A 257 -9.56 11.87 -11.30
CA ILE A 257 -9.78 13.14 -10.59
C ILE A 257 -11.25 13.32 -10.23
N LEU A 258 -12.19 13.02 -11.15
CA LEU A 258 -13.62 13.12 -10.88
C LEU A 258 -14.08 12.16 -9.77
N CYS A 259 -13.59 10.92 -9.78
CA CYS A 259 -13.90 9.97 -8.73
C CYS A 259 -13.30 10.41 -7.38
N SER A 260 -12.08 10.95 -7.38
CA SER A 260 -11.41 11.50 -6.19
C SER A 260 -12.16 12.72 -5.64
N LEU A 261 -12.57 13.62 -6.52
CA LEU A 261 -13.40 14.79 -6.16
C LEU A 261 -14.73 14.37 -5.54
N PHE A 262 -15.41 13.39 -6.14
CA PHE A 262 -16.67 12.89 -5.64
C PHE A 262 -16.52 12.28 -4.23
N THR A 263 -15.50 11.45 -4.01
CA THR A 263 -15.26 10.84 -2.69
C THR A 263 -14.90 11.87 -1.65
N GLU A 264 -14.03 12.84 -1.96
CA GLU A 264 -13.69 13.93 -1.06
C GLU A 264 -14.92 14.78 -0.71
N TRP A 265 -15.75 15.11 -1.71
CA TRP A 265 -17.02 15.82 -1.50
C TRP A 265 -17.98 15.02 -0.62
N ALA A 266 -18.01 13.69 -0.75
CA ALA A 266 -18.84 12.80 0.07
C ALA A 266 -18.28 12.58 1.50
N GLY A 267 -17.17 13.23 1.86
CA GLY A 267 -16.50 13.05 3.16
C GLY A 267 -15.64 11.78 3.25
N ILE A 268 -15.39 11.12 2.11
CA ILE A 268 -14.51 9.97 1.99
C ILE A 268 -13.21 10.46 1.32
N HIS A 269 -12.06 10.07 1.84
CA HIS A 269 -10.79 10.58 1.34
C HIS A 269 -10.59 10.35 -0.17
N ALA A 270 -10.08 11.37 -0.91
CA ALA A 270 -9.88 11.35 -2.36
C ALA A 270 -9.13 10.13 -2.90
N VAL A 271 -8.18 9.64 -2.12
CA VAL A 271 -7.34 8.47 -2.43
C VAL A 271 -8.17 7.20 -2.68
N PHE A 272 -9.28 7.02 -1.95
CA PHE A 272 -10.18 5.90 -2.17
C PHE A 272 -10.89 5.98 -3.52
N GLY A 273 -11.35 7.17 -3.91
CA GLY A 273 -11.93 7.42 -5.23
C GLY A 273 -10.95 7.12 -6.36
N ALA A 274 -9.70 7.55 -6.21
CA ALA A 274 -8.62 7.25 -7.15
C ALA A 274 -8.38 5.75 -7.30
N PHE A 275 -8.28 5.03 -6.18
CA PHE A 275 -8.08 3.58 -6.18
C PHE A 275 -9.22 2.85 -6.93
N LEU A 276 -10.48 3.17 -6.61
CA LEU A 276 -11.64 2.56 -7.27
C LEU A 276 -11.72 2.92 -8.76
N ALA A 277 -11.41 4.17 -9.13
CA ALA A 277 -11.28 4.58 -10.51
C ALA A 277 -10.23 3.75 -11.26
N GLY A 278 -9.09 3.51 -10.61
CA GLY A 278 -8.04 2.64 -11.12
C GLY A 278 -8.55 1.21 -11.38
N VAL A 279 -9.29 0.62 -10.44
CA VAL A 279 -9.91 -0.71 -10.63
C VAL A 279 -10.86 -0.73 -11.83
N ALA A 280 -11.69 0.30 -12.00
CA ALA A 280 -12.62 0.40 -13.13
C ALA A 280 -11.89 0.53 -14.47
N VAL A 281 -10.89 1.41 -14.57
CA VAL A 281 -10.06 1.62 -15.77
C VAL A 281 -9.23 0.37 -16.07
N GLY A 282 -8.61 -0.24 -15.05
CA GLY A 282 -7.82 -1.47 -15.19
C GLY A 282 -8.63 -2.67 -15.68
N ALA A 283 -9.92 -2.72 -15.38
CA ALA A 283 -10.85 -3.74 -15.85
C ALA A 283 -11.42 -3.45 -17.26
N SER A 284 -11.21 -2.25 -17.82
CA SER A 284 -11.67 -1.87 -19.15
C SER A 284 -10.85 -2.59 -20.23
N LYS A 285 -11.57 -3.09 -21.25
CA LYS A 285 -10.93 -3.70 -22.44
C LYS A 285 -10.47 -2.65 -23.46
N ASN A 286 -10.95 -1.43 -23.34
CA ASN A 286 -10.68 -0.34 -24.27
C ASN A 286 -9.48 0.52 -23.86
N PHE A 287 -8.98 0.37 -22.62
CA PHE A 287 -7.76 0.97 -22.16
C PHE A 287 -6.57 0.12 -22.61
N THR A 288 -5.74 0.65 -23.50
CA THR A 288 -4.65 -0.10 -24.14
C THR A 288 -3.51 -0.38 -23.17
N ASP A 289 -2.84 -1.52 -23.34
CA ASP A 289 -1.67 -1.85 -22.51
C ASP A 289 -0.55 -0.80 -22.66
N LYS A 290 -0.35 -0.23 -23.86
CA LYS A 290 0.60 0.85 -24.10
C LYS A 290 0.27 2.10 -23.27
N SER A 291 -1.01 2.50 -23.19
CA SER A 291 -1.43 3.65 -22.36
C SER A 291 -1.26 3.36 -20.88
N ARG A 292 -1.53 2.11 -20.48
CA ARG A 292 -1.30 1.63 -19.09
C ARG A 292 0.17 1.72 -18.71
N ASP A 293 1.05 1.21 -19.56
CA ASP A 293 2.50 1.20 -19.31
C ASP A 293 3.08 2.63 -19.21
N VAL A 294 2.67 3.52 -20.12
CA VAL A 294 3.10 4.93 -20.10
C VAL A 294 2.66 5.60 -18.81
N LEU A 295 1.39 5.44 -18.43
CA LEU A 295 0.85 6.05 -17.23
C LEU A 295 1.50 5.48 -15.96
N HIS A 296 1.66 4.15 -15.91
CA HIS A 296 2.35 3.47 -14.81
C HIS A 296 3.79 3.96 -14.66
N GLN A 297 4.57 3.99 -15.75
CA GLN A 297 5.96 4.44 -15.71
C GLN A 297 6.09 5.91 -15.30
N PHE A 298 5.23 6.78 -15.82
CA PHE A 298 5.25 8.20 -15.47
C PHE A 298 4.97 8.42 -13.98
N ILE A 299 3.92 7.78 -13.46
CA ILE A 299 3.52 7.94 -12.06
C ILE A 299 4.56 7.33 -11.11
N THR A 300 5.04 6.12 -11.40
CA THR A 300 5.98 5.43 -10.52
C THR A 300 7.40 5.97 -10.56
N ASN A 301 7.80 6.63 -11.65
CA ASN A 301 9.15 7.21 -11.74
C ASN A 301 9.23 8.70 -11.37
N ILE A 302 8.11 9.43 -11.33
CA ILE A 302 8.10 10.86 -11.02
C ILE A 302 7.32 11.13 -9.72
N PHE A 303 6.05 10.76 -9.66
CA PHE A 303 5.18 11.10 -8.53
C PHE A 303 5.45 10.25 -7.28
N ALA A 304 5.65 8.94 -7.43
CA ALA A 304 5.92 8.07 -6.30
C ALA A 304 7.20 8.45 -5.54
N PRO A 305 8.37 8.70 -6.19
CA PRO A 305 9.57 9.15 -5.52
C PRO A 305 9.38 10.47 -4.75
N LEU A 306 8.69 11.44 -5.35
CA LEU A 306 8.42 12.72 -4.69
C LEU A 306 7.53 12.55 -3.45
N PHE A 307 6.49 11.73 -3.58
CA PHE A 307 5.60 11.44 -2.47
C PHE A 307 6.32 10.73 -1.32
N PHE A 308 7.07 9.65 -1.60
CA PHE A 308 7.77 8.91 -0.54
C PHE A 308 8.89 9.72 0.10
N ALA A 309 9.62 10.51 -0.67
CA ALA A 309 10.61 11.43 -0.11
C ALA A 309 9.95 12.52 0.76
N SER A 310 8.77 13.03 0.38
CA SER A 310 8.04 14.02 1.19
C SER A 310 7.72 13.51 2.60
N ILE A 311 7.53 12.20 2.78
CA ILE A 311 7.29 11.58 4.08
C ILE A 311 8.51 11.74 5.00
N GLY A 312 9.70 11.44 4.46
CA GLY A 312 10.95 11.60 5.20
C GLY A 312 11.26 13.05 5.58
N LEU A 313 10.79 14.02 4.76
CA LEU A 313 10.92 15.45 5.07
C LEU A 313 10.01 15.93 6.21
N ARG A 314 8.94 15.21 6.52
CA ARG A 314 7.95 15.63 7.54
C ARG A 314 8.22 15.06 8.91
N VAL A 315 8.87 13.92 9.02
CA VAL A 315 9.03 13.17 10.27
C VAL A 315 10.50 13.02 10.62
N ASN A 316 10.84 13.33 11.86
CA ASN A 316 12.18 13.05 12.37
C ASN A 316 12.24 11.60 12.86
N PHE A 317 12.82 10.72 12.03
CA PHE A 317 12.91 9.30 12.31
C PHE A 317 13.89 8.96 13.45
N ILE A 318 14.87 9.80 13.73
CA ILE A 318 15.87 9.54 14.79
C ILE A 318 15.27 9.85 16.16
N THR A 319 14.66 11.03 16.32
CA THR A 319 14.09 11.45 17.60
C THR A 319 12.81 10.69 17.96
N ASN A 320 12.07 10.22 16.96
CA ASN A 320 10.83 9.46 17.15
C ASN A 320 11.03 7.95 17.08
N PHE A 321 12.28 7.46 16.99
CA PHE A 321 12.56 6.03 17.03
C PHE A 321 12.44 5.51 18.47
N ASP A 322 11.46 4.64 18.70
CA ASP A 322 11.31 3.88 19.95
C ASP A 322 11.35 2.38 19.64
N TRP A 323 12.42 1.71 20.08
CA TRP A 323 12.61 0.29 19.78
C TRP A 323 11.52 -0.59 20.40
N LYS A 324 10.91 -0.19 21.53
CA LYS A 324 9.83 -0.94 22.18
C LYS A 324 8.57 -0.90 21.34
N ILE A 325 8.19 0.29 20.86
CA ILE A 325 7.03 0.49 19.97
C ILE A 325 7.28 -0.25 18.64
N CYS A 326 8.47 -0.11 18.05
CA CYS A 326 8.83 -0.82 16.81
C CYS A 326 8.71 -2.33 16.95
N LEU A 327 9.28 -2.91 18.03
CA LEU A 327 9.25 -4.35 18.28
C LEU A 327 7.82 -4.83 18.57
N PHE A 328 7.05 -4.06 19.32
CA PHE A 328 5.67 -4.37 19.66
C PHE A 328 4.79 -4.42 18.39
N ILE A 329 4.83 -3.37 17.57
CA ILE A 329 4.07 -3.30 16.31
C ILE A 329 4.51 -4.42 15.36
N LEU A 330 5.83 -4.64 15.18
CA LEU A 330 6.37 -5.69 14.34
C LEU A 330 5.90 -7.09 14.78
N SER A 331 5.92 -7.35 16.09
CA SER A 331 5.53 -8.66 16.65
C SER A 331 4.05 -8.93 16.42
N ILE A 332 3.16 -8.00 16.78
CA ILE A 332 1.72 -8.16 16.64
C ILE A 332 1.34 -8.27 15.16
N ALA A 333 1.91 -7.41 14.31
CA ALA A 333 1.69 -7.44 12.88
C ALA A 333 2.07 -8.78 12.27
N SER A 334 3.29 -9.28 12.58
CA SER A 334 3.80 -10.53 12.02
C SER A 334 3.04 -11.73 12.56
N ILE A 335 2.79 -11.81 13.85
CA ILE A 335 2.04 -12.91 14.46
C ILE A 335 0.63 -12.98 13.86
N GLY A 336 -0.12 -11.89 13.88
CA GLY A 336 -1.48 -11.85 13.34
C GLY A 336 -1.55 -12.26 11.87
N LYS A 337 -0.63 -11.72 11.05
CA LYS A 337 -0.60 -11.93 9.61
C LYS A 337 -0.17 -13.34 9.23
N ILE A 338 0.91 -13.84 9.84
CA ILE A 338 1.44 -15.18 9.57
C ILE A 338 0.44 -16.23 10.03
N LEU A 339 -0.15 -16.08 11.23
CA LEU A 339 -1.18 -16.99 11.72
C LEU A 339 -2.42 -16.98 10.82
N GLY A 340 -2.94 -15.80 10.50
CA GLY A 340 -4.11 -15.65 9.64
C GLY A 340 -3.90 -16.22 8.25
N GLY A 341 -2.79 -15.87 7.58
CA GLY A 341 -2.44 -16.38 6.26
C GLY A 341 -2.22 -17.89 6.25
N THR A 342 -1.54 -18.43 7.28
CA THR A 342 -1.32 -19.87 7.44
C THR A 342 -2.62 -20.62 7.67
N LEU A 343 -3.49 -20.13 8.55
CA LEU A 343 -4.82 -20.71 8.81
C LEU A 343 -5.69 -20.71 7.56
N GLY A 344 -5.79 -19.57 6.87
CA GLY A 344 -6.53 -19.47 5.62
C GLY A 344 -6.03 -20.45 4.54
N ALA A 345 -4.72 -20.62 4.44
CA ALA A 345 -4.10 -21.58 3.54
C ALA A 345 -4.38 -23.05 3.97
N ARG A 346 -4.34 -23.36 5.26
CA ARG A 346 -4.70 -24.68 5.78
C ARG A 346 -6.17 -25.03 5.49
N LEU A 347 -7.07 -24.09 5.74
CA LEU A 347 -8.50 -24.24 5.42
C LEU A 347 -8.76 -24.36 3.91
N SER A 348 -7.79 -23.99 3.09
CA SER A 348 -7.80 -24.15 1.63
C SER A 348 -7.11 -25.43 1.15
N GLY A 349 -6.70 -26.33 2.07
CA GLY A 349 -6.14 -27.65 1.77
C GLY A 349 -4.62 -27.70 1.56
N PHE A 350 -3.87 -26.64 1.91
CA PHE A 350 -2.40 -26.69 1.82
C PHE A 350 -1.78 -27.48 3.00
N LYS A 351 -0.71 -28.24 2.75
CA LYS A 351 0.13 -28.84 3.80
C LYS A 351 0.80 -27.72 4.63
N ILE A 352 1.15 -28.00 5.90
CA ILE A 352 1.60 -26.98 6.86
C ILE A 352 2.76 -26.11 6.37
N ASN A 353 3.82 -26.71 5.81
CA ASN A 353 4.97 -25.95 5.32
C ASN A 353 4.58 -24.98 4.19
N LYS A 354 3.75 -25.43 3.25
CA LYS A 354 3.25 -24.56 2.18
C LYS A 354 2.29 -23.49 2.69
N ALA A 355 1.51 -23.80 3.71
CA ALA A 355 0.64 -22.84 4.37
C ALA A 355 1.44 -21.76 5.13
N LEU A 356 2.54 -22.13 5.80
CA LEU A 356 3.46 -21.19 6.41
C LEU A 356 4.12 -20.28 5.37
N ALA A 357 4.53 -20.84 4.22
CA ALA A 357 5.03 -20.02 3.10
C ALA A 357 3.99 -18.99 2.61
N VAL A 358 2.69 -19.34 2.57
CA VAL A 358 1.60 -18.39 2.29
C VAL A 358 1.51 -17.34 3.39
N GLY A 359 1.55 -17.74 4.66
CA GLY A 359 1.51 -16.81 5.80
C GLY A 359 2.61 -15.74 5.74
N PHE A 360 3.86 -16.16 5.47
CA PHE A 360 4.97 -15.23 5.30
C PHE A 360 4.84 -14.39 4.02
N GLY A 361 4.32 -14.95 2.93
CA GLY A 361 4.03 -14.19 1.71
C GLY A 361 2.95 -13.13 1.90
N MET A 362 1.93 -13.43 2.71
CA MET A 362 0.91 -12.45 3.09
C MET A 362 1.42 -11.39 4.08
N ASN A 363 2.52 -11.64 4.79
CA ASN A 363 3.16 -10.67 5.68
C ASN A 363 4.08 -9.67 4.95
N ALA A 364 4.24 -9.80 3.63
CA ALA A 364 4.96 -8.81 2.83
C ALA A 364 4.17 -7.50 2.78
N ARG A 365 4.71 -6.46 3.38
CA ARG A 365 4.10 -5.14 3.48
C ARG A 365 4.77 -4.17 2.52
N GLY A 366 4.27 -2.93 2.38
CA GLY A 366 4.88 -2.04 1.41
C GLY A 366 4.41 -0.61 1.46
N SER A 367 4.48 0.06 0.31
CA SER A 367 4.16 1.48 0.15
C SER A 367 2.75 1.85 0.64
N MET A 368 1.77 0.97 0.47
CA MET A 368 0.40 1.22 0.87
C MET A 368 0.25 1.46 2.38
N GLU A 369 1.01 0.74 3.19
CA GLU A 369 0.97 0.86 4.63
C GLU A 369 1.62 2.15 5.13
N ILE A 370 2.69 2.58 4.44
CA ILE A 370 3.34 3.87 4.70
C ILE A 370 2.38 5.02 4.34
N VAL A 371 1.67 4.89 3.22
CA VAL A 371 0.63 5.84 2.80
C VAL A 371 -0.47 5.97 3.85
N LEU A 372 -1.02 4.85 4.29
CA LEU A 372 -2.06 4.83 5.33
C LEU A 372 -1.57 5.43 6.64
N GLY A 373 -0.35 5.05 7.05
CA GLY A 373 0.29 5.61 8.24
C GLY A 373 0.44 7.14 8.15
N LEU A 374 0.86 7.67 6.99
CA LEU A 374 0.99 9.11 6.79
C LEU A 374 -0.37 9.82 6.88
N LEU A 375 -1.39 9.29 6.22
CA LEU A 375 -2.74 9.87 6.29
C LEU A 375 -3.30 9.87 7.71
N ALA A 376 -3.03 8.80 8.47
CA ALA A 376 -3.42 8.72 9.87
C ALA A 376 -2.63 9.70 10.76
N LEU A 377 -1.35 9.91 10.47
CA LEU A 377 -0.53 10.92 11.14
C LEU A 377 -1.06 12.33 10.85
N GLN A 378 -1.41 12.63 9.61
CA GLN A 378 -2.01 13.91 9.21
C GLN A 378 -3.38 14.14 9.88
N ALA A 379 -4.17 13.07 9.99
CA ALA A 379 -5.45 13.09 10.69
C ALA A 379 -5.32 13.05 12.22
N LYS A 380 -4.09 13.05 12.77
CA LYS A 380 -3.79 12.98 14.22
C LYS A 380 -4.38 11.75 14.92
N ILE A 381 -4.56 10.65 14.21
CA ILE A 381 -4.96 9.33 14.74
C ILE A 381 -3.81 8.67 15.47
N ILE A 382 -2.61 8.82 14.92
CA ILE A 382 -1.36 8.29 15.46
C ILE A 382 -0.36 9.41 15.64
N ASP A 383 0.63 9.19 16.49
CA ASP A 383 1.77 10.07 16.67
C ASP A 383 2.97 9.62 15.77
N GLU A 384 4.02 10.45 15.74
CA GLU A 384 5.20 10.19 14.93
C GLU A 384 5.93 8.90 15.34
N LYS A 385 5.92 8.53 16.63
CA LYS A 385 6.58 7.29 17.11
C LYS A 385 5.90 6.04 16.57
N VAL A 386 4.57 6.01 16.60
CA VAL A 386 3.78 4.92 16.02
C VAL A 386 3.98 4.86 14.50
N PHE A 387 4.00 6.03 13.83
CA PHE A 387 4.28 6.08 12.40
C PHE A 387 5.66 5.51 12.05
N VAL A 388 6.72 5.91 12.77
CA VAL A 388 8.06 5.35 12.62
C VAL A 388 8.06 3.84 12.85
N GLY A 389 7.33 3.37 13.86
CA GLY A 389 7.14 1.94 14.13
C GLY A 389 6.52 1.18 12.96
N LEU A 390 5.49 1.74 12.31
CA LEU A 390 4.85 1.17 11.11
C LEU A 390 5.83 1.11 9.91
N VAL A 391 6.63 2.16 9.71
CA VAL A 391 7.65 2.19 8.65
C VAL A 391 8.72 1.14 8.89
N VAL A 392 9.26 1.05 10.10
CA VAL A 392 10.28 0.04 10.47
C VAL A 392 9.72 -1.37 10.30
N MET A 393 8.49 -1.62 10.76
CA MET A 393 7.80 -2.90 10.58
C MET A 393 7.68 -3.24 9.09
N THR A 394 7.31 -2.29 8.24
CA THR A 394 7.19 -2.48 6.79
C THR A 394 8.52 -2.92 6.19
N ILE A 395 9.62 -2.24 6.53
CA ILE A 395 10.97 -2.57 6.04
C ILE A 395 11.35 -4.00 6.44
N VAL A 396 11.23 -4.32 7.72
CA VAL A 396 11.63 -5.64 8.25
C VAL A 396 10.80 -6.76 7.65
N THR A 397 9.49 -6.60 7.53
CA THR A 397 8.61 -7.64 6.98
C THR A 397 8.89 -7.94 5.51
N VAL A 398 9.23 -6.93 4.72
CA VAL A 398 9.63 -7.13 3.31
C VAL A 398 10.95 -7.90 3.22
N MET A 399 11.95 -7.54 4.03
CA MET A 399 13.25 -8.22 4.04
C MET A 399 13.12 -9.70 4.43
N VAL A 400 12.22 -10.02 5.33
CA VAL A 400 12.03 -11.38 5.87
C VAL A 400 11.17 -12.26 4.96
N ALA A 401 10.20 -11.69 4.22
CA ALA A 401 9.20 -12.45 3.48
C ALA A 401 9.81 -13.41 2.43
N GLY A 402 10.70 -12.94 1.56
CA GLY A 402 11.33 -13.76 0.51
C GLY A 402 12.13 -14.95 1.04
N PRO A 403 13.10 -14.73 1.95
CA PRO A 403 13.85 -15.83 2.59
C PRO A 403 12.95 -16.85 3.27
N MET A 404 11.92 -16.43 3.99
CA MET A 404 11.03 -17.34 4.71
C MET A 404 10.12 -18.15 3.77
N ILE A 405 9.60 -17.54 2.69
CA ILE A 405 8.90 -18.28 1.63
C ILE A 405 9.78 -19.41 1.09
N THR A 406 11.03 -19.08 0.73
CA THR A 406 11.98 -20.04 0.18
C THR A 406 12.29 -21.16 1.17
N PHE A 407 12.53 -20.82 2.44
CA PHE A 407 12.80 -21.79 3.50
C PHE A 407 11.67 -22.82 3.66
N PHE A 408 10.43 -22.36 3.75
CA PHE A 408 9.29 -23.25 3.96
C PHE A 408 8.91 -24.03 2.70
N LEU A 409 9.11 -23.51 1.49
CA LEU A 409 8.88 -24.24 0.26
C LEU A 409 9.91 -25.36 0.07
N ARG A 410 11.21 -25.10 0.29
CA ARG A 410 12.25 -26.15 0.24
C ARG A 410 11.98 -27.26 1.24
N ARG A 411 11.56 -26.93 2.46
CA ARG A 411 11.16 -27.91 3.47
C ARG A 411 9.93 -28.70 3.05
N HIS A 412 8.99 -28.09 2.32
CA HIS A 412 7.82 -28.77 1.76
C HIS A 412 8.24 -29.79 0.71
N ASP A 413 9.09 -29.44 -0.23
CA ASP A 413 9.55 -30.31 -1.31
C ASP A 413 10.39 -31.49 -0.79
N ALA A 414 11.23 -31.25 0.23
CA ALA A 414 11.97 -32.30 0.92
C ALA A 414 11.04 -33.34 1.60
N VAL A 415 9.97 -32.89 2.24
CA VAL A 415 8.97 -33.80 2.86
C VAL A 415 8.22 -34.60 1.80
N ILE A 416 7.85 -33.99 0.67
CA ILE A 416 7.16 -34.71 -0.42
C ILE A 416 8.11 -35.73 -1.06
N GLY A 417 9.36 -35.38 -1.29
CA GLY A 417 10.39 -36.30 -1.82
C GLY A 417 10.55 -37.51 -0.91
N TYR A 418 10.66 -37.30 0.40
CA TYR A 418 10.75 -38.37 1.38
C TYR A 418 9.49 -39.26 1.44
N GLU A 419 8.29 -38.67 1.45
CA GLU A 419 7.02 -39.41 1.37
C GLU A 419 6.88 -40.24 0.10
N ALA A 420 7.39 -39.73 -1.04
CA ALA A 420 7.40 -40.46 -2.31
C ALA A 420 8.37 -41.64 -2.29
N GLN A 421 9.55 -41.48 -1.69
CA GLN A 421 10.51 -42.56 -1.52
C GLN A 421 9.97 -43.68 -0.59
N LEU A 422 9.35 -43.34 0.52
CA LEU A 422 8.69 -44.32 1.41
C LEU A 422 7.58 -45.09 0.72
N LYS A 423 6.76 -44.44 -0.11
CA LYS A 423 5.72 -45.11 -0.90
C LYS A 423 6.30 -46.03 -1.95
N HIS A 424 7.45 -45.74 -2.51
CA HIS A 424 8.14 -46.60 -3.47
C HIS A 424 8.74 -47.82 -2.79
N GLN A 425 9.37 -47.66 -1.62
CA GLN A 425 9.91 -48.76 -0.82
C GLN A 425 8.82 -49.74 -0.33
N ASN A 426 7.64 -49.25 0.08
CA ASN A 426 6.53 -50.05 0.54
C ASN A 426 5.74 -50.72 -0.63
N ARG A 427 6.05 -50.43 -1.89
CA ARG A 427 5.47 -51.08 -3.08
C ARG A 427 6.32 -52.20 -3.69
N ILE A 428 7.53 -52.39 -3.18
CA ILE A 428 8.37 -53.53 -3.60
C ILE A 428 7.89 -54.72 -2.74
N PRO A 429 7.20 -55.75 -3.33
CA PRO A 429 6.86 -56.93 -2.61
C PRO A 429 8.17 -57.62 -2.19
N ALA A 430 8.22 -58.06 -0.91
CA ALA A 430 9.31 -58.91 -0.44
C ALA A 430 9.31 -60.16 -1.30
N THR A 431 10.14 -60.18 -2.35
CA THR A 431 10.51 -61.38 -3.07
C THR A 431 11.51 -62.12 -2.22
N GLY A 432 10.98 -63.00 -1.39
CA GLY A 432 11.70 -64.07 -0.72
C GLY A 432 11.27 -65.38 -1.35
#